data_231c4ffb7363283b3c137d0f95cf2b89
#
_entry.id   231c4ffb7363283b3c137d0f95cf2b89
#
_cell.length_a   1.000
_cell.length_b   1.000
_cell.length_c   1.000
_cell.angle_alpha   90.00
_cell.angle_beta   90.00
_cell.angle_gamma   90.00
#
_symmetry.space_group_name_H-M   'P 1'
#
loop_
_entity.id
_entity.type
_entity.pdbx_description
1 polymer ?
#
loop_
_entity_poly.entity_id
_entity_poly.type
_entity_poly.pdbx_seq_one_letter_code
_entity_poly.pdbx_strand_id
1 'polypeptide(L)'
;MSAFDQNVLTIKTVQIAPFRTLMTALKDILLETNITFQKDGIRVINMDKSHTILAYLHLEHDKFEVYECDYEKIIIGVNMFHLFKLINSIDNDDTLTIYIEKDDYNDGIVSYLGLKFENGDIKQCKTQKLRLIEPEPEELE
;
A
#
# COMPACT_ATOMS: atom_id res chain seq x y z
N MET A 1 9.26 -3.19 -23.45
CA MET A 1 8.18 -2.78 -22.57
C MET A 1 8.62 -2.91 -21.11
N SER A 2 8.49 -1.86 -20.33
CA SER A 2 8.90 -1.92 -18.94
C SER A 2 7.86 -2.68 -18.11
N ALA A 3 8.29 -3.20 -16.94
CA ALA A 3 7.37 -3.89 -16.04
C ALA A 3 6.26 -2.94 -15.55
N PHE A 4 6.51 -1.63 -15.54
CA PHE A 4 5.53 -0.65 -15.08
C PHE A 4 4.33 -0.54 -16.04
N ASP A 5 4.49 -0.88 -17.32
CA ASP A 5 3.40 -0.81 -18.28
C ASP A 5 2.31 -1.85 -18.03
N GLN A 6 2.60 -2.85 -17.21
CA GLN A 6 1.63 -3.88 -16.83
C GLN A 6 0.84 -3.51 -15.57
N ASN A 7 1.15 -2.39 -14.95
CA ASN A 7 0.56 -1.99 -13.68
C ASN A 7 -0.27 -0.72 -13.83
N VAL A 8 -1.34 -0.62 -13.03
CA VAL A 8 -2.09 0.64 -12.87
C VAL A 8 -1.54 1.47 -11.72
N LEU A 9 -0.75 0.85 -10.85
CA LEU A 9 -0.08 1.52 -9.72
C LEU A 9 1.28 0.89 -9.53
N THR A 10 2.31 1.72 -9.34
CA THR A 10 3.66 1.26 -8.97
C THR A 10 4.28 2.27 -8.01
N ILE A 11 4.64 1.80 -6.82
CA ILE A 11 5.25 2.61 -5.77
C ILE A 11 6.48 1.86 -5.27
N LYS A 12 7.63 2.54 -5.27
CA LYS A 12 8.89 1.92 -4.86
C LYS A 12 9.54 2.75 -3.76
N THR A 13 10.00 2.09 -2.70
CA THR A 13 10.70 2.75 -1.61
C THR A 13 11.86 1.90 -1.09
N VAL A 14 12.92 2.58 -0.66
CA VAL A 14 14.03 1.96 0.04
C VAL A 14 14.00 2.29 1.54
N GLN A 15 13.04 3.10 1.98
CA GLN A 15 12.92 3.51 3.37
C GLN A 15 12.02 2.55 4.15
N ILE A 16 12.53 1.33 4.36
CA ILE A 16 11.73 0.25 4.94
C ILE A 16 11.45 0.50 6.43
N ALA A 17 12.46 0.92 7.19
CA ALA A 17 12.28 1.10 8.64
C ALA A 17 11.21 2.16 8.99
N PRO A 18 11.22 3.36 8.38
CA PRO A 18 10.13 4.32 8.61
C PRO A 18 8.77 3.80 8.17
N PHE A 19 8.72 3.10 7.04
CA PHE A 19 7.47 2.57 6.52
C PHE A 19 6.91 1.48 7.45
N ARG A 20 7.80 0.61 7.96
CA ARG A 20 7.40 -0.43 8.91
C ARG A 20 6.86 0.17 10.22
N THR A 21 7.51 1.21 10.73
CA THR A 21 7.06 1.90 11.94
C THR A 21 5.66 2.47 11.73
N LEU A 22 5.41 3.05 10.57
CA LEU A 22 4.11 3.60 10.22
C LEU A 22 3.03 2.51 10.17
N MET A 23 3.35 1.37 9.53
CA MET A 23 2.40 0.26 9.46
C MET A 23 2.09 -0.31 10.82
N THR A 24 3.07 -0.34 11.73
CA THR A 24 2.86 -0.79 13.10
C THR A 24 1.87 0.12 13.82
N ALA A 25 2.03 1.43 13.68
CA ALA A 25 1.13 2.39 14.31
C ALA A 25 -0.30 2.25 13.77
N LEU A 26 -0.45 2.12 12.47
CA LEU A 26 -1.78 1.97 11.86
C LEU A 26 -2.46 0.66 12.26
N LYS A 27 -1.70 -0.43 12.30
CA LYS A 27 -2.23 -1.74 12.70
C LYS A 27 -2.80 -1.71 14.12
N ASP A 28 -2.18 -0.97 15.01
CA ASP A 28 -2.62 -0.89 16.40
C ASP A 28 -3.92 -0.10 16.56
N ILE A 29 -4.24 0.77 15.62
CA ILE A 29 -5.44 1.61 15.66
C ILE A 29 -6.55 1.06 14.78
N LEU A 30 -6.21 0.60 13.57
CA LEU A 30 -7.18 0.19 12.55
C LEU A 30 -7.00 -1.27 12.20
N LEU A 31 -8.10 -2.04 12.27
CA LEU A 31 -8.07 -3.44 11.84
C LEU A 31 -8.22 -3.55 10.33
N GLU A 32 -9.24 -2.91 9.80
CA GLU A 32 -9.51 -2.84 8.37
C GLU A 32 -9.72 -1.40 7.99
N THR A 33 -9.19 -1.00 6.84
CA THR A 33 -9.31 0.38 6.40
C THR A 33 -9.21 0.48 4.89
N ASN A 34 -9.67 1.62 4.36
CA ASN A 34 -9.42 1.98 2.99
C ASN A 34 -8.09 2.69 2.89
N ILE A 35 -7.32 2.34 1.86
CA ILE A 35 -6.14 3.10 1.46
C ILE A 35 -6.45 3.70 0.11
N THR A 36 -6.26 5.01 -0.03
CA THR A 36 -6.53 5.72 -1.27
C THR A 36 -5.22 6.11 -1.92
N PHE A 37 -5.04 5.70 -3.18
CA PHE A 37 -3.89 6.09 -3.98
C PHE A 37 -4.34 7.15 -4.97
N GLN A 38 -3.70 8.31 -4.91
CA GLN A 38 -3.95 9.43 -5.82
C GLN A 38 -2.63 9.81 -6.48
N LYS A 39 -2.70 10.65 -7.50
CA LYS A 39 -1.48 11.06 -8.21
C LYS A 39 -0.53 11.87 -7.33
N ASP A 40 -1.04 12.53 -6.29
CA ASP A 40 -0.22 13.29 -5.37
C ASP A 40 0.28 12.49 -4.17
N GLY A 41 -0.18 11.26 -3.99
CA GLY A 41 0.29 10.43 -2.89
C GLY A 41 -0.74 9.46 -2.35
N ILE A 42 -0.43 8.91 -1.19
CA ILE A 42 -1.25 7.91 -0.51
C ILE A 42 -1.98 8.58 0.66
N ARG A 43 -3.26 8.29 0.81
CA ARG A 43 -4.06 8.79 1.93
C ARG A 43 -4.75 7.66 2.66
N VAL A 44 -4.77 7.75 3.98
CA VAL A 44 -5.56 6.89 4.85
C VAL A 44 -6.30 7.80 5.81
N ILE A 45 -7.62 7.66 5.86
CA ILE A 45 -8.43 8.38 6.86
C ILE A 45 -9.52 7.43 7.35
N ASN A 46 -9.55 7.21 8.66
CA ASN A 46 -10.56 6.33 9.26
C ASN A 46 -10.59 6.53 10.76
N MET A 47 -11.65 6.05 11.38
CA MET A 47 -11.79 6.02 12.83
C MET A 47 -11.52 4.62 13.35
N ASP A 48 -11.05 4.53 14.61
CA ASP A 48 -10.93 3.25 15.27
C ASP A 48 -12.33 2.68 15.54
N LYS A 49 -12.40 1.41 16.04
CA LYS A 49 -13.67 0.74 16.25
C LYS A 49 -14.58 1.45 17.25
N SER A 50 -14.00 2.14 18.21
CA SER A 50 -14.77 2.87 19.23
C SER A 50 -15.21 4.25 18.76
N HIS A 51 -14.81 4.67 17.56
CA HIS A 51 -15.04 6.01 17.02
C HIS A 51 -14.49 7.12 17.91
N THR A 52 -13.45 6.81 18.68
CA THR A 52 -12.81 7.74 19.60
C THR A 52 -11.59 8.41 18.98
N ILE A 53 -10.86 7.67 18.13
CA ILE A 53 -9.62 8.14 17.51
C ILE A 53 -9.83 8.24 16.01
N LEU A 54 -9.58 9.44 15.45
CA LEU A 54 -9.55 9.64 14.00
C LEU A 54 -8.08 9.55 13.56
N ALA A 55 -7.79 8.58 12.69
CA ALA A 55 -6.46 8.42 12.12
C ALA A 55 -6.44 9.03 10.73
N TYR A 56 -5.49 9.92 10.48
CA TYR A 56 -5.28 10.55 9.19
C TYR A 56 -3.82 10.43 8.81
N LEU A 57 -3.56 9.93 7.61
CA LEU A 57 -2.22 9.80 7.07
C LEU A 57 -2.19 10.28 5.64
N HIS A 58 -1.16 11.05 5.29
CA HIS A 58 -0.88 11.44 3.91
C HIS A 58 0.60 11.27 3.64
N LEU A 59 0.94 10.45 2.65
CA LEU A 59 2.31 10.26 2.17
C LEU A 59 2.40 10.83 0.77
N GLU A 60 3.16 11.90 0.61
CA GLU A 60 3.30 12.58 -0.68
C GLU A 60 4.11 11.71 -1.65
N HIS A 61 3.78 11.82 -2.94
CA HIS A 61 4.40 11.01 -4.00
C HIS A 61 5.92 11.18 -4.08
N ASP A 62 6.43 12.36 -3.73
CA ASP A 62 7.86 12.65 -3.84
C ASP A 62 8.69 12.03 -2.69
N LYS A 63 8.04 11.38 -1.72
CA LYS A 63 8.72 10.64 -0.67
C LYS A 63 9.15 9.24 -1.11
N PHE A 64 8.75 8.82 -2.31
CA PHE A 64 9.06 7.50 -2.85
C PHE A 64 10.02 7.62 -4.02
N GLU A 65 10.84 6.57 -4.23
CA GLU A 65 11.76 6.54 -5.38
C GLU A 65 11.01 6.45 -6.69
N VAL A 66 9.88 5.74 -6.69
CA VAL A 66 8.97 5.68 -7.84
C VAL A 66 7.56 5.81 -7.33
N TYR A 67 6.75 6.61 -7.99
CA TYR A 67 5.32 6.71 -7.70
C TYR A 67 4.59 6.96 -9.00
N GLU A 68 3.89 5.95 -9.49
CA GLU A 68 3.10 6.03 -10.73
C GLU A 68 1.71 5.51 -10.48
N CYS A 69 0.71 6.34 -10.72
CA CYS A 69 -0.69 6.01 -10.55
C CYS A 69 -1.43 6.43 -11.82
N ASP A 70 -2.03 5.47 -12.53
CA ASP A 70 -2.65 5.72 -13.82
C ASP A 70 -4.03 6.39 -13.71
N TYR A 71 -4.64 6.35 -12.53
CA TYR A 71 -5.98 6.87 -12.30
C TYR A 71 -5.94 8.02 -11.32
N GLU A 72 -6.97 8.88 -11.37
CA GLU A 72 -7.08 9.98 -10.42
C GLU A 72 -7.18 9.48 -8.99
N LYS A 73 -7.81 8.32 -8.80
CA LYS A 73 -8.05 7.78 -7.48
C LYS A 73 -8.26 6.26 -7.58
N ILE A 74 -7.50 5.52 -6.77
CA ILE A 74 -7.68 4.09 -6.59
C ILE A 74 -7.91 3.83 -5.10
N ILE A 75 -9.03 3.21 -4.75
CA ILE A 75 -9.36 2.92 -3.35
C ILE A 75 -9.31 1.41 -3.15
N ILE A 76 -8.55 0.97 -2.14
CA ILE A 76 -8.49 -0.45 -1.79
C ILE A 76 -8.90 -0.64 -0.34
N GLY A 77 -9.51 -1.79 -0.05
CA GLY A 77 -9.80 -2.20 1.32
C GLY A 77 -8.75 -3.20 1.78
N VAL A 78 -8.17 -2.96 2.95
CA VAL A 78 -7.02 -3.73 3.43
C VAL A 78 -7.24 -4.17 4.87
N ASN A 79 -6.87 -5.43 5.15
CA ASN A 79 -6.71 -5.89 6.52
C ASN A 79 -5.31 -5.49 6.96
N MET A 80 -5.23 -4.54 7.89
CA MET A 80 -3.95 -3.94 8.31
C MET A 80 -3.03 -4.95 9.01
N PHE A 81 -3.59 -5.93 9.70
CA PHE A 81 -2.78 -6.97 10.33
C PHE A 81 -2.03 -7.80 9.29
N HIS A 82 -2.71 -8.18 8.21
CA HIS A 82 -2.09 -8.96 7.13
C HIS A 82 -1.04 -8.15 6.39
N LEU A 83 -1.35 -6.88 6.10
CA LEU A 83 -0.39 -6.01 5.42
C LEU A 83 0.85 -5.77 6.28
N PHE A 84 0.64 -5.48 7.58
CA PHE A 84 1.73 -5.33 8.54
C PHE A 84 2.63 -6.57 8.57
N LYS A 85 2.00 -7.76 8.59
CA LYS A 85 2.73 -9.01 8.69
C LYS A 85 3.66 -9.21 7.49
N LEU A 86 3.20 -8.88 6.29
CA LEU A 86 4.02 -8.97 5.09
C LEU A 86 5.18 -7.96 5.11
N ILE A 87 4.89 -6.72 5.49
CA ILE A 87 5.90 -5.67 5.52
C ILE A 87 6.92 -5.91 6.64
N ASN A 88 6.47 -6.47 7.76
CA ASN A 88 7.36 -6.76 8.88
C ASN A 88 8.39 -7.85 8.57
N SER A 89 8.15 -8.66 7.54
CA SER A 89 9.08 -9.71 7.14
C SER A 89 10.23 -9.20 6.26
N ILE A 90 10.20 -7.93 5.86
CA ILE A 90 11.20 -7.33 4.96
C ILE A 90 12.40 -6.83 5.76
N ASP A 91 13.60 -7.05 5.24
CA ASP A 91 14.81 -6.49 5.83
C ASP A 91 14.94 -5.00 5.53
N ASN A 92 15.58 -4.25 6.44
CA ASN A 92 15.75 -2.80 6.27
C ASN A 92 16.56 -2.42 5.03
N ASP A 93 17.36 -3.34 4.52
CA ASP A 93 18.19 -3.12 3.33
C ASP A 93 17.47 -3.49 2.03
N ASP A 94 16.26 -4.00 2.13
CA ASP A 94 15.50 -4.39 0.95
C ASP A 94 14.86 -3.17 0.28
N THR A 95 14.50 -3.36 -0.99
CA THR A 95 13.67 -2.41 -1.71
C THR A 95 12.27 -2.99 -1.82
N LEU A 96 11.29 -2.20 -1.44
CA LEU A 96 9.88 -2.60 -1.52
C LEU A 96 9.21 -1.93 -2.71
N THR A 97 8.55 -2.72 -3.53
CA THR A 97 7.68 -2.22 -4.59
C THR A 97 6.25 -2.65 -4.29
N ILE A 98 5.36 -1.67 -4.18
CA ILE A 98 3.92 -1.90 -4.03
C ILE A 98 3.29 -1.65 -5.39
N TYR A 99 2.51 -2.60 -5.89
CA TYR A 99 1.96 -2.47 -7.24
C TYR A 99 0.57 -3.10 -7.34
N ILE A 100 -0.17 -2.65 -8.36
CA ILE A 100 -1.46 -3.24 -8.73
C ILE A 100 -1.37 -3.53 -10.22
N GLU A 101 -1.51 -4.80 -10.59
CA GLU A 101 -1.48 -5.19 -11.99
C GLU A 101 -2.79 -4.84 -12.69
N LYS A 102 -2.71 -4.57 -13.99
CA LYS A 102 -3.91 -4.27 -14.79
C LYS A 102 -4.94 -5.38 -14.71
N ASP A 103 -4.49 -6.63 -14.66
CA ASP A 103 -5.38 -7.79 -14.59
C ASP A 103 -6.13 -7.88 -13.26
N ASP A 104 -5.62 -7.24 -12.22
CA ASP A 104 -6.24 -7.23 -10.89
C ASP A 104 -7.12 -5.99 -10.67
N TYR A 105 -7.24 -5.12 -11.68
CA TYR A 105 -8.05 -3.90 -11.61
C TYR A 105 -9.19 -3.97 -12.61
N ASN A 106 -10.43 -3.97 -12.13
CA ASN A 106 -11.63 -4.07 -12.95
C ASN A 106 -12.68 -3.06 -12.49
N ASP A 107 -12.93 -2.03 -13.29
CA ASP A 107 -13.95 -1.01 -13.03
C ASP A 107 -13.87 -0.42 -11.63
N GLY A 108 -12.67 -0.09 -11.19
CA GLY A 108 -12.44 0.49 -9.87
C GLY A 108 -12.31 -0.51 -8.74
N ILE A 109 -12.48 -1.81 -9.03
CA ILE A 109 -12.36 -2.86 -8.03
C ILE A 109 -11.00 -3.52 -8.17
N VAL A 110 -10.24 -3.56 -7.06
CA VAL A 110 -8.91 -4.16 -7.02
C VAL A 110 -8.97 -5.45 -6.22
N SER A 111 -8.52 -6.55 -6.82
CA SER A 111 -8.56 -7.87 -6.18
C SER A 111 -7.34 -8.15 -5.31
N TYR A 112 -6.16 -7.73 -5.75
CA TYR A 112 -4.90 -8.00 -5.07
C TYR A 112 -3.99 -6.79 -5.06
N LEU A 113 -3.25 -6.64 -3.96
CA LEU A 113 -2.15 -5.69 -3.86
C LEU A 113 -0.85 -6.48 -3.93
N GLY A 114 0.01 -6.17 -4.89
CA GLY A 114 1.29 -6.85 -5.03
C GLY A 114 2.38 -6.19 -4.20
N LEU A 115 3.22 -7.02 -3.60
CA LEU A 115 4.36 -6.57 -2.80
C LEU A 115 5.59 -7.33 -3.28
N LYS A 116 6.58 -6.59 -3.77
CA LYS A 116 7.81 -7.15 -4.30
C LYS A 116 8.97 -6.68 -3.44
N PHE A 117 9.73 -7.63 -2.91
CA PHE A 117 10.89 -7.36 -2.07
C PHE A 117 12.15 -7.75 -2.81
N GLU A 118 13.08 -6.81 -2.94
CA GLU A 118 14.32 -7.06 -3.64
C GLU A 118 15.51 -6.74 -2.73
N ASN A 119 16.43 -7.70 -2.62
CA ASN A 119 17.69 -7.48 -1.93
C ASN A 119 18.83 -7.55 -2.94
N GLY A 120 19.48 -6.41 -3.18
CA GLY A 120 20.53 -6.30 -4.19
C GLY A 120 21.78 -7.07 -3.83
N ASP A 121 22.10 -7.17 -2.52
CA ASP A 121 23.33 -7.82 -2.07
C ASP A 121 23.31 -9.34 -2.33
N ILE A 122 22.19 -9.99 -2.08
CA ILE A 122 22.03 -11.43 -2.30
C ILE A 122 21.26 -11.74 -3.56
N LYS A 123 20.89 -10.71 -4.33
CA LYS A 123 20.15 -10.85 -5.60
C LYS A 123 18.88 -11.65 -5.44
N GLN A 124 18.21 -11.49 -4.32
CA GLN A 124 16.97 -12.17 -4.03
C GLN A 124 15.80 -11.26 -4.36
N CYS A 125 14.79 -11.85 -5.02
CA CYS A 125 13.55 -11.14 -5.33
C CYS A 125 12.40 -12.03 -4.88
N LYS A 126 11.51 -11.48 -4.04
CA LYS A 126 10.36 -12.18 -3.53
C LYS A 126 9.11 -11.38 -3.83
N THR A 127 8.11 -12.03 -4.39
CA THR A 127 6.85 -11.38 -4.74
C THR A 127 5.70 -12.07 -4.01
N GLN A 128 4.86 -11.27 -3.38
CA GLN A 128 3.67 -11.77 -2.70
C GLN A 128 2.49 -10.89 -3.07
N LYS A 129 1.30 -11.47 -3.12
CA LYS A 129 0.07 -10.72 -3.37
C LYS A 129 -0.85 -10.85 -2.18
N LEU A 130 -1.35 -9.72 -1.71
CA LEU A 130 -2.31 -9.65 -0.61
C LEU A 130 -3.71 -9.54 -1.20
N ARG A 131 -4.59 -10.47 -0.81
CA ARG A 131 -5.97 -10.39 -1.23
C ARG A 131 -6.65 -9.24 -0.50
N LEU A 132 -7.35 -8.41 -1.27
CA LEU A 132 -8.01 -7.22 -0.73
C LEU A 132 -9.45 -7.53 -0.37
N ILE A 133 -9.97 -6.75 0.58
CA ILE A 133 -11.37 -6.79 0.98
C ILE A 133 -12.12 -5.67 0.26
N GLU A 134 -13.43 -5.72 0.30
CA GLU A 134 -14.24 -4.67 -0.32
C GLU A 134 -14.04 -3.36 0.45
N PRO A 135 -13.73 -2.25 -0.23
CA PRO A 135 -13.59 -0.96 0.46
C PRO A 135 -14.88 -0.53 1.12
N GLU A 136 -14.75 0.08 2.31
CA GLU A 136 -15.91 0.66 2.99
C GLU A 136 -16.31 1.96 2.29
N PRO A 137 -17.60 2.33 2.33
CA PRO A 137 -18.02 3.62 1.81
C PRO A 137 -17.28 4.75 2.51
N GLU A 138 -16.86 5.77 1.75
CA GLU A 138 -16.18 6.93 2.31
C GLU A 138 -17.18 7.84 3.00
N GLU A 139 -17.19 7.83 4.33
CA GLU A 139 -18.07 8.66 5.15
C GLU A 139 -17.34 9.82 5.79
N LEU A 140 -16.00 9.76 5.82
CA LEU A 140 -15.16 10.78 6.45
C LEU A 140 -14.42 11.56 5.39
N GLU A 141 -14.78 12.80 5.19
CA GLU A 141 -14.12 13.70 4.27
C GLU A 141 -13.68 14.98 4.96
#